data_44032093e3d99baed73c98b8732c3950
#
_entry.id   44032093e3d99baed73c98b8732c3950
#
_cell.length_a   1.000
_cell.length_b   1.000
_cell.length_c   1.000
_cell.angle_alpha   90.00
_cell.angle_beta   90.00
_cell.angle_gamma   90.00
#
_symmetry.space_group_name_H-M   'P 1'
#
loop_
_entity.id
_entity.type
_entity.pdbx_description
1 polymer ?
#
loop_
_entity_poly.entity_id
_entity_poly.type
_entity_poly.pdbx_seq_one_letter_code
_entity_poly.pdbx_strand_id
1 'polypeptide(L)'
;MLTGILEPTNEPYSIAKIAGIKLCESYNRQFGKKYGIDYRSIMPTNLYGPGDNYDLNNSHVIPALIRKFHEAKIKKLPKVLVWGSGKQKREFLHVDDLARASFKIMNLEKKKFYKNTDLRCSHINVGFGSDLSLIHI
;
A
#
# COMPACT_ATOMS: atom_id res chain seq x y z
N MET A 1 4.47 -3.68 13.39
CA MET A 1 3.39 -3.66 12.38
C MET A 1 2.79 -5.05 12.15
N LEU A 2 3.58 -6.11 11.90
CA LEU A 2 3.02 -7.47 11.72
C LEU A 2 2.56 -8.15 13.03
N THR A 3 2.78 -7.52 14.18
CA THR A 3 2.43 -8.01 15.53
C THR A 3 1.35 -7.16 16.21
N GLY A 4 0.78 -6.19 15.50
CA GLY A 4 -0.32 -5.38 16.01
C GLY A 4 -1.65 -6.12 16.00
N ILE A 5 -2.61 -5.63 16.79
CA ILE A 5 -3.99 -6.13 16.75
C ILE A 5 -4.57 -5.84 15.37
N LEU A 6 -5.17 -6.86 14.75
CA LEU A 6 -5.81 -6.75 13.46
C LEU A 6 -7.21 -6.15 13.62
N GLU A 7 -7.62 -5.37 12.62
CA GLU A 7 -8.96 -4.81 12.59
C GLU A 7 -9.96 -5.93 12.22
N PRO A 8 -10.98 -6.21 13.06
CA PRO A 8 -11.81 -7.41 12.92
C PRO A 8 -12.55 -7.52 11.58
N THR A 9 -12.99 -6.40 11.01
CA THR A 9 -13.74 -6.40 9.73
C THR A 9 -12.87 -6.71 8.54
N ASN A 10 -11.52 -6.58 8.67
CA ASN A 10 -10.54 -6.81 7.61
C ASN A 10 -9.48 -7.87 7.99
N GLU A 11 -9.71 -8.60 9.08
CA GLU A 11 -8.77 -9.58 9.61
C GLU A 11 -8.37 -10.66 8.59
N PRO A 12 -9.29 -11.30 7.83
CA PRO A 12 -8.92 -12.33 6.86
C PRO A 12 -7.96 -11.82 5.78
N TYR A 13 -8.18 -10.60 5.30
CA TYR A 13 -7.27 -9.96 4.34
C TYR A 13 -5.89 -9.72 4.96
N SER A 14 -5.86 -9.18 6.17
CA SER A 14 -4.62 -8.88 6.89
C SER A 14 -3.80 -10.14 7.16
N ILE A 15 -4.45 -11.22 7.61
CA ILE A 15 -3.82 -12.53 7.83
C ILE A 15 -3.22 -13.06 6.52
N ALA A 16 -3.95 -13.01 5.42
CA ALA A 16 -3.47 -13.49 4.13
C ALA A 16 -2.20 -12.74 3.68
N LYS A 17 -2.15 -11.40 3.86
CA LYS A 17 -0.97 -10.59 3.52
C LYS A 17 0.21 -10.88 4.44
N ILE A 18 -0.01 -11.01 5.74
CA ILE A 18 1.03 -11.38 6.71
C ILE A 18 1.59 -12.78 6.39
N ALA A 19 0.72 -13.74 6.12
CA ALA A 19 1.12 -15.09 5.75
C ALA A 19 1.99 -15.09 4.48
N GLY A 20 1.64 -14.31 3.45
CA GLY A 20 2.44 -14.15 2.24
C GLY A 20 3.86 -13.63 2.52
N ILE A 21 3.99 -12.59 3.36
CA ILE A 21 5.30 -12.05 3.78
C ILE A 21 6.11 -13.14 4.51
N LYS A 22 5.49 -13.83 5.48
CA LYS A 22 6.15 -14.88 6.28
C LYS A 22 6.52 -16.09 5.43
N LEU A 23 5.75 -16.41 4.41
CA LEU A 23 6.08 -17.46 3.45
C LEU A 23 7.33 -17.10 2.64
N CYS A 24 7.40 -15.88 2.08
CA CYS A 24 8.58 -15.39 1.38
C CYS A 24 9.84 -15.46 2.26
N GLU A 25 9.75 -14.97 3.51
CA GLU A 25 10.85 -15.05 4.48
C GLU A 25 11.27 -16.50 4.75
N SER A 26 10.32 -17.42 4.87
CA SER A 26 10.60 -18.83 5.14
C SER A 26 11.28 -19.51 3.96
N TYR A 27 10.82 -19.27 2.74
CA TYR A 27 11.46 -19.77 1.52
C TYR A 27 12.89 -19.24 1.38
N ASN A 28 13.13 -17.96 1.65
CA ASN A 28 14.48 -17.37 1.61
C ASN A 28 15.41 -18.05 2.60
N ARG A 29 14.96 -18.34 3.83
CA ARG A 29 15.77 -19.03 4.85
C ARG A 29 16.06 -20.47 4.46
N GLN A 30 15.02 -21.20 3.98
CA GLN A 30 15.12 -22.63 3.70
C GLN A 30 15.85 -22.92 2.39
N PHE A 31 15.60 -22.15 1.36
CA PHE A 31 16.01 -22.44 -0.01
C PHE A 31 16.95 -21.40 -0.62
N GLY A 32 17.08 -20.23 -0.01
CA GLY A 32 17.84 -19.11 -0.57
C GLY A 32 19.30 -19.45 -0.86
N LYS A 33 19.99 -20.13 0.07
CA LYS A 33 21.38 -20.53 -0.11
C LYS A 33 21.54 -21.64 -1.14
N LYS A 34 20.66 -22.63 -1.12
CA LYS A 34 20.77 -23.83 -1.97
C LYS A 34 20.36 -23.58 -3.41
N TYR A 35 19.29 -22.78 -3.61
CA TYR A 35 18.66 -22.60 -4.92
C TYR A 35 18.69 -21.16 -5.42
N GLY A 36 19.39 -20.24 -4.75
CA GLY A 36 19.49 -18.84 -5.14
C GLY A 36 18.19 -18.04 -4.98
N ILE A 37 17.22 -18.54 -4.20
CA ILE A 37 15.93 -17.88 -4.00
C ILE A 37 16.12 -16.60 -3.21
N ASP A 38 15.48 -15.51 -3.67
CA ASP A 38 15.50 -14.19 -3.05
C ASP A 38 14.17 -13.47 -3.26
N TYR A 39 13.15 -13.88 -2.51
CA TYR A 39 11.85 -13.22 -2.51
C TYR A 39 11.89 -11.96 -1.66
N ARG A 40 11.45 -10.84 -2.22
CA ARG A 40 11.42 -9.54 -1.55
C ARG A 40 10.00 -9.06 -1.41
N SER A 41 9.59 -8.74 -0.18
CA SER A 41 8.27 -8.22 0.11
C SER A 41 8.31 -6.70 0.26
N ILE A 42 7.35 -6.02 -0.33
CA ILE A 42 7.11 -4.59 -0.14
C ILE A 42 5.75 -4.37 0.49
N MET A 43 5.64 -3.37 1.33
CA MET A 43 4.39 -2.95 1.96
C MET A 43 4.12 -1.49 1.59
N PRO A 44 3.29 -1.26 0.55
CA PRO A 44 2.96 0.10 0.12
C PRO A 44 1.95 0.74 1.07
N THR A 45 1.90 2.06 1.03
CA THR A 45 0.80 2.87 1.59
C THR A 45 -0.43 2.83 0.68
N ASN A 46 -1.42 3.69 0.90
CA ASN A 46 -2.61 3.72 0.05
C ASN A 46 -2.24 4.13 -1.37
N LEU A 47 -2.58 3.29 -2.34
CA LEU A 47 -2.27 3.52 -3.74
C LEU A 47 -3.38 4.27 -4.45
N TYR A 48 -3.01 5.04 -5.45
CA TYR A 48 -3.92 5.68 -6.39
C TYR A 48 -3.26 5.82 -7.77
N GLY A 49 -4.06 5.95 -8.81
CA GLY A 49 -3.55 6.19 -10.16
C GLY A 49 -4.53 5.83 -11.27
N PRO A 50 -4.09 5.91 -12.53
CA PRO A 50 -4.89 5.53 -13.69
C PRO A 50 -5.35 4.07 -13.60
N GLY A 51 -6.59 3.80 -14.02
CA GLY A 51 -7.16 2.45 -14.00
C GLY A 51 -7.73 2.03 -12.65
N ASP A 52 -7.82 2.93 -11.67
CA ASP A 52 -8.40 2.64 -10.36
C ASP A 52 -9.92 2.38 -10.45
N ASN A 53 -10.49 1.83 -9.38
CA ASN A 53 -11.93 1.63 -9.26
C ASN A 53 -12.62 2.91 -8.79
N TYR A 54 -13.48 3.48 -9.63
CA TYR A 54 -14.24 4.70 -9.34
C TYR A 54 -15.68 4.43 -8.88
N ASP A 55 -16.03 3.21 -8.48
CA ASP A 55 -17.35 2.89 -7.94
C ASP A 55 -17.60 3.63 -6.62
N LEU A 56 -18.76 4.29 -6.49
CA LEU A 56 -19.05 5.15 -5.33
C LEU A 56 -19.25 4.38 -4.02
N ASN A 57 -19.53 3.09 -4.08
CA ASN A 57 -19.81 2.26 -2.91
C ASN A 57 -18.59 1.41 -2.49
N ASN A 58 -17.76 1.00 -3.48
CA ASN A 58 -16.71 -0.01 -3.28
C ASN A 58 -15.31 0.49 -3.63
N SER A 59 -15.12 1.78 -3.91
CA SER A 59 -13.80 2.33 -4.23
C SER A 59 -13.07 2.89 -3.01
N HIS A 60 -11.76 3.01 -3.14
CA HIS A 60 -10.95 3.72 -2.16
C HIS A 60 -11.25 5.23 -2.15
N VAL A 61 -10.76 5.91 -1.11
CA VAL A 61 -11.14 7.31 -0.83
C VAL A 61 -10.79 8.28 -1.97
N ILE A 62 -9.59 8.20 -2.57
CA ILE A 62 -9.17 9.13 -3.64
C ILE A 62 -10.05 8.96 -4.90
N PRO A 63 -10.19 7.76 -5.49
CA PRO A 63 -11.03 7.61 -6.66
C PRO A 63 -12.50 7.96 -6.40
N ALA A 64 -13.03 7.64 -5.21
CA ALA A 64 -14.39 8.06 -4.82
C ALA A 64 -14.54 9.57 -4.79
N LEU A 65 -13.58 10.30 -4.23
CA LEU A 65 -13.60 11.76 -4.19
C LEU A 65 -13.46 12.37 -5.60
N ILE A 66 -12.53 11.88 -6.40
CA ILE A 66 -12.37 12.33 -7.79
C ILE A 66 -13.70 12.22 -8.53
N ARG A 67 -14.37 11.07 -8.45
CA ARG A 67 -15.67 10.88 -9.10
C ARG A 67 -16.74 11.81 -8.53
N LYS A 68 -16.87 11.92 -7.21
CA LYS A 68 -17.84 12.82 -6.57
C LYS A 68 -17.67 14.28 -7.00
N PHE A 69 -16.43 14.78 -6.99
CA PHE A 69 -16.16 16.16 -7.42
C PHE A 69 -16.40 16.36 -8.91
N HIS A 70 -16.02 15.39 -9.73
CA HIS A 70 -16.26 15.44 -11.17
C HIS A 70 -17.77 15.48 -11.49
N GLU A 71 -18.56 14.59 -10.89
CA GLU A 71 -20.01 14.56 -11.08
C GLU A 71 -20.69 15.84 -10.54
N ALA A 72 -20.24 16.36 -9.41
CA ALA A 72 -20.76 17.60 -8.86
C ALA A 72 -20.48 18.79 -9.78
N LYS A 73 -19.28 18.84 -10.36
CA LYS A 73 -18.91 19.87 -11.35
C LYS A 73 -19.81 19.81 -12.60
N ILE A 74 -20.01 18.63 -13.16
CA ILE A 74 -20.89 18.45 -14.34
C ILE A 74 -22.34 18.86 -14.02
N LYS A 75 -22.85 18.41 -12.87
CA LYS A 75 -24.23 18.69 -12.41
C LYS A 75 -24.38 20.09 -11.81
N LYS A 76 -23.33 20.89 -11.76
CA LYS A 76 -23.30 22.23 -11.13
C LYS A 76 -23.83 22.24 -9.70
N LEU A 77 -23.50 21.19 -8.91
CA LEU A 77 -23.95 21.10 -7.52
C LEU A 77 -23.14 22.10 -6.66
N PRO A 78 -23.81 22.79 -5.71
CA PRO A 78 -23.15 23.80 -4.87
C PRO A 78 -22.21 23.20 -3.83
N LYS A 79 -22.30 21.91 -3.54
CA LYS A 79 -21.50 21.22 -2.53
C LYS A 79 -21.42 19.72 -2.81
N VAL A 80 -20.35 19.09 -2.26
CA VAL A 80 -20.14 17.65 -2.29
C VAL A 80 -20.18 17.11 -0.87
N LEU A 81 -20.92 16.03 -0.65
CA LEU A 81 -20.95 15.35 0.65
C LEU A 81 -19.73 14.43 0.78
N VAL A 82 -18.87 14.74 1.73
CA VAL A 82 -17.71 13.92 2.13
C VAL A 82 -18.01 13.27 3.47
N TRP A 83 -17.78 11.95 3.58
CA TRP A 83 -18.06 11.22 4.81
C TRP A 83 -16.95 11.44 5.85
N GLY A 84 -17.35 11.52 7.11
CA GLY A 84 -16.46 11.70 8.24
C GLY A 84 -16.07 13.17 8.47
N SER A 85 -15.14 13.39 9.40
CA SER A 85 -14.69 14.72 9.80
C SER A 85 -13.69 15.38 8.83
N GLY A 86 -13.18 14.65 7.86
CA GLY A 86 -12.09 15.09 6.97
C GLY A 86 -10.70 15.18 7.64
N LYS A 87 -10.60 14.95 8.94
CA LYS A 87 -9.36 15.06 9.72
C LYS A 87 -8.47 13.81 9.67
N GLN A 88 -9.01 12.70 9.18
CA GLN A 88 -8.23 11.45 9.06
C GLN A 88 -7.04 11.66 8.12
N LYS A 89 -5.87 11.32 8.63
CA LYS A 89 -4.64 11.36 7.87
C LYS A 89 -4.37 10.02 7.22
N ARG A 90 -3.91 10.05 5.98
CA ARG A 90 -3.47 8.88 5.23
C ARG A 90 -2.27 9.26 4.38
N GLU A 91 -1.37 8.32 4.22
CA GLU A 91 -0.30 8.43 3.27
C GLU A 91 -0.74 7.82 1.94
N PHE A 92 -0.47 8.50 0.84
CA PHE A 92 -0.82 8.09 -0.51
C PHE A 92 0.41 8.01 -1.40
N LEU A 93 0.43 7.02 -2.29
CA LEU A 93 1.52 6.80 -3.24
C LEU A 93 0.95 6.53 -4.63
N HIS A 94 1.48 7.21 -5.63
CA HIS A 94 1.09 6.96 -7.02
C HIS A 94 1.57 5.57 -7.48
N VAL A 95 0.75 4.87 -8.26
CA VAL A 95 1.07 3.49 -8.70
C VAL A 95 2.37 3.40 -9.50
N ASP A 96 2.72 4.43 -10.29
CA ASP A 96 3.99 4.46 -11.02
C ASP A 96 5.20 4.58 -10.09
N ASP A 97 5.05 5.29 -8.97
CA ASP A 97 6.11 5.39 -7.95
C ASP A 97 6.31 4.06 -7.25
N LEU A 98 5.21 3.34 -6.96
CA LEU A 98 5.30 1.99 -6.45
C LEU A 98 5.98 1.05 -7.46
N ALA A 99 5.63 1.13 -8.74
CA ALA A 99 6.24 0.33 -9.79
C ALA A 99 7.75 0.59 -9.88
N ARG A 100 8.17 1.86 -9.88
CA ARG A 100 9.59 2.26 -9.86
C ARG A 100 10.32 1.75 -8.61
N ALA A 101 9.70 1.88 -7.44
CA ALA A 101 10.26 1.40 -6.18
C ALA A 101 10.39 -0.13 -6.19
N SER A 102 9.38 -0.85 -6.69
CA SER A 102 9.39 -2.31 -6.82
C SER A 102 10.54 -2.78 -7.72
N PHE A 103 10.70 -2.16 -8.88
CA PHE A 103 11.80 -2.45 -9.80
C PHE A 103 13.17 -2.19 -9.17
N LYS A 104 13.31 -1.04 -8.47
CA LYS A 104 14.56 -0.70 -7.77
C LYS A 104 14.88 -1.70 -6.66
N ILE A 105 13.88 -2.07 -5.85
CA ILE A 105 14.05 -3.04 -4.76
C ILE A 105 14.39 -4.42 -5.31
N MET A 106 13.76 -4.85 -6.39
CA MET A 106 14.02 -6.13 -7.05
C MET A 106 15.47 -6.22 -7.58
N ASN A 107 16.00 -5.12 -8.11
CA ASN A 107 17.36 -5.06 -8.66
C ASN A 107 18.43 -4.63 -7.64
N LEU A 108 18.06 -4.38 -6.39
CA LEU A 108 19.03 -4.01 -5.36
C LEU A 108 19.95 -5.19 -5.05
N GLU A 109 21.25 -4.94 -4.93
CA GLU A 109 22.20 -5.96 -4.52
C GLU A 109 21.75 -6.64 -3.20
N LYS A 110 21.81 -7.97 -3.17
CA LYS A 110 21.39 -8.77 -2.01
C LYS A 110 22.07 -8.30 -0.72
N LYS A 111 23.37 -7.98 -0.77
CA LYS A 111 24.11 -7.46 0.37
C LYS A 111 23.55 -6.13 0.89
N LYS A 112 23.16 -5.21 0.00
CA LYS A 112 22.57 -3.92 0.37
C LYS A 112 21.15 -4.11 0.94
N PHE A 113 20.37 -5.02 0.36
CA PHE A 113 19.03 -5.33 0.85
C PHE A 113 19.08 -5.86 2.29
N TYR A 114 19.89 -6.90 2.55
CA TYR A 114 19.98 -7.54 3.87
C TYR A 114 20.83 -6.76 4.89
N LYS A 115 21.52 -5.69 4.50
CA LYS A 115 22.12 -4.76 5.47
C LYS A 115 21.05 -3.98 6.27
N ASN A 116 19.89 -3.74 5.67
CA ASN A 116 18.83 -2.92 6.25
C ASN A 116 17.55 -3.72 6.58
N THR A 117 17.58 -5.04 6.39
CA THR A 117 16.47 -5.94 6.69
C THR A 117 16.99 -7.16 7.44
N ASP A 118 16.09 -7.88 8.11
CA ASP A 118 16.39 -9.15 8.78
C ASP A 118 15.71 -10.31 8.04
N LEU A 119 16.30 -11.51 8.08
CA LEU A 119 15.71 -12.70 7.45
C LEU A 119 14.34 -13.12 8.00
N ARG A 120 13.95 -12.57 9.16
CA ARG A 120 12.65 -12.79 9.81
C ARG A 120 11.76 -11.56 9.76
N CYS A 121 12.27 -10.44 9.21
CA CYS A 121 11.54 -9.18 9.01
C CYS A 121 12.11 -8.46 7.78
N SER A 122 11.88 -9.05 6.58
CA SER A 122 12.54 -8.63 5.35
C SER A 122 11.67 -7.75 4.43
N HIS A 123 10.44 -7.39 4.85
CA HIS A 123 9.62 -6.47 4.08
C HIS A 123 10.16 -5.03 4.17
N ILE A 124 9.96 -4.27 3.10
CA ILE A 124 10.28 -2.85 3.03
C ILE A 124 8.99 -2.04 2.90
N ASN A 125 8.82 -1.04 3.75
CA ASN A 125 7.73 -0.07 3.60
C ASN A 125 8.04 0.87 2.44
N VAL A 126 7.06 1.09 1.58
CA VAL A 126 7.15 2.01 0.44
C VAL A 126 6.04 3.02 0.53
N GLY A 127 6.42 4.28 0.71
CA GLY A 127 5.49 5.39 0.86
C GLY A 127 6.11 6.71 0.40
N PHE A 128 5.33 7.77 0.47
CA PHE A 128 5.76 9.13 0.13
C PHE A 128 6.52 9.80 1.28
N GLY A 129 6.34 9.34 2.52
CA GLY A 129 6.99 9.87 3.72
C GLY A 129 6.24 11.00 4.41
N SER A 130 5.02 11.33 3.98
CA SER A 130 4.16 12.31 4.63
C SER A 130 2.68 11.94 4.54
N ASP A 131 1.94 12.28 5.59
CA ASP A 131 0.50 12.08 5.67
C ASP A 131 -0.26 13.30 5.13
N LEU A 132 -1.31 13.03 4.36
CA LEU A 132 -2.30 14.02 3.93
C LEU A 132 -3.64 13.76 4.64
N SER A 133 -4.33 14.81 5.06
CA SER A 133 -5.74 14.70 5.47
C SER A 133 -6.65 15.06 4.30
N LEU A 134 -7.90 14.59 4.34
CA LEU A 134 -8.91 14.89 3.31
C LEU A 134 -9.20 16.40 3.15
N ILE A 135 -8.82 17.21 4.14
CA ILE A 135 -8.94 18.67 4.07
C ILE A 135 -7.82 19.30 3.20
N HIS A 136 -6.74 18.54 2.93
CA HIS A 136 -5.58 19.02 2.17
C HIS A 136 -5.43 18.35 0.79
N ILE A 137 -6.41 17.53 0.39
CA ILE A 137 -6.43 16.88 -0.93
C ILE A 137 -7.12 17.75 -2.00
#